data_991ed9400e9dc2d2c552932ee7624a41
#
_entry.id   991ed9400e9dc2d2c552932ee7624a41
#
_cell.length_a   1.000
_cell.length_b   1.000
_cell.length_c   1.000
_cell.angle_alpha   90.00
_cell.angle_beta   90.00
_cell.angle_gamma   90.00
#
_symmetry.space_group_name_H-M   'P 1'
#
loop_
_entity.id
_entity.type
_entity.pdbx_description
1 polymer ?
#
loop_
_entity_poly.entity_id
_entity_poly.type
_entity_poly.pdbx_seq_one_letter_code
_entity_poly.pdbx_strand_id
1 'polypeptide(L)'
;MLVACALAILPARAAEPQAPGMSMVTFNLHHDREDWPQRRQVILRELEALQPDAIALQEVIQKPYVRNQAAWLAGKLGYDYQFVSTDPPGRFKRYGNALLTRRPVLARGEHLLAPRTDYRTVAHLRIDVDGQPVNVYATHLNERSDENGGRIRGEQVADLLKYIAATSGDAPVVIAGDFNALVDAGDLSVLRQRYGDSYGSVHVNNELAQVSTLNRHYYEAPSRIDHIFFQQDQLVAREARLLFDQPYAEGRWASDHYGVWARLQFAP
;
A
#
# COMPACT_ATOMS: atom_id res chain seq x y z
N MET A 1 34.33 -26.83 -48.94
CA MET A 1 32.97 -27.13 -48.40
C MET A 1 32.71 -26.14 -47.26
N LEU A 2 31.88 -25.13 -47.52
CA LEU A 2 31.43 -24.20 -46.50
C LEU A 2 30.11 -24.71 -45.94
N VAL A 3 30.06 -25.02 -44.64
CA VAL A 3 28.84 -25.42 -43.93
C VAL A 3 28.17 -24.13 -43.44
N ALA A 4 27.02 -23.78 -44.03
CA ALA A 4 26.21 -22.68 -43.59
C ALA A 4 25.35 -23.15 -42.39
N CYS A 5 25.65 -22.67 -41.18
CA CYS A 5 24.75 -22.82 -40.03
C CYS A 5 23.55 -21.87 -40.16
N ALA A 6 22.39 -22.39 -40.45
CA ALA A 6 21.12 -21.64 -40.37
C ALA A 6 20.73 -21.47 -38.89
N LEU A 7 20.82 -20.25 -38.35
CA LEU A 7 20.20 -19.92 -37.06
C LEU A 7 18.66 -19.89 -37.24
N ALA A 8 17.98 -20.83 -36.66
CA ALA A 8 16.52 -20.78 -36.55
C ALA A 8 16.12 -19.72 -35.52
N ILE A 9 15.54 -18.63 -35.99
CA ILE A 9 14.91 -17.62 -35.14
C ILE A 9 13.56 -18.19 -34.67
N LEU A 10 13.50 -18.62 -33.42
CA LEU A 10 12.23 -18.98 -32.77
C LEU A 10 11.37 -17.71 -32.65
N PRO A 11 10.09 -17.75 -33.05
CA PRO A 11 9.20 -16.62 -32.88
C PRO A 11 9.05 -16.32 -31.39
N ALA A 12 9.22 -15.05 -30.99
CA ALA A 12 8.90 -14.59 -29.63
C ALA A 12 7.43 -14.92 -29.35
N ARG A 13 7.20 -15.76 -28.34
CA ARG A 13 5.85 -16.08 -27.88
C ARG A 13 5.20 -14.78 -27.44
N ALA A 14 4.12 -14.38 -28.12
CA ALA A 14 3.34 -13.23 -27.69
C ALA A 14 2.89 -13.47 -26.24
N ALA A 15 3.13 -12.50 -25.38
CA ALA A 15 2.67 -12.57 -24.00
C ALA A 15 1.14 -12.73 -24.04
N GLU A 16 0.61 -13.74 -23.38
CA GLU A 16 -0.83 -13.89 -23.24
C GLU A 16 -1.41 -12.62 -22.61
N PRO A 17 -2.57 -12.13 -23.09
CA PRO A 17 -3.19 -10.98 -22.49
C PRO A 17 -3.41 -11.25 -20.99
N GLN A 18 -2.78 -10.43 -20.15
CA GLN A 18 -2.96 -10.58 -18.70
C GLN A 18 -4.43 -10.36 -18.36
N ALA A 19 -5.00 -11.26 -17.57
CA ALA A 19 -6.39 -11.13 -17.13
C ALA A 19 -6.59 -9.77 -16.42
N PRO A 20 -7.79 -9.15 -16.59
CA PRO A 20 -8.10 -7.87 -16.01
C PRO A 20 -7.83 -7.83 -14.50
N GLY A 21 -7.29 -6.70 -14.01
CA GLY A 21 -6.92 -6.56 -12.63
C GLY A 21 -6.14 -5.30 -12.37
N MET A 22 -5.68 -5.13 -11.14
CA MET A 22 -4.96 -3.92 -10.71
C MET A 22 -3.67 -4.24 -10.00
N SER A 23 -2.78 -3.26 -9.98
CA SER A 23 -1.58 -3.26 -9.16
C SER A 23 -1.69 -2.22 -8.04
N MET A 24 -1.24 -2.59 -6.85
CA MET A 24 -1.31 -1.76 -5.65
C MET A 24 0.05 -1.69 -4.97
N VAL A 25 0.37 -0.52 -4.43
CA VAL A 25 1.52 -0.31 -3.53
C VAL A 25 1.01 0.21 -2.19
N THR A 26 1.60 -0.25 -1.07
CA THR A 26 1.55 0.44 0.21
C THR A 26 2.97 0.79 0.65
N PHE A 27 3.16 1.99 1.21
CA PHE A 27 4.46 2.45 1.64
C PHE A 27 4.37 3.52 2.74
N ASN A 28 4.96 3.24 3.90
CA ASN A 28 5.16 4.22 4.95
C ASN A 28 6.33 5.13 4.59
N LEU A 29 6.10 6.45 4.50
CA LEU A 29 7.08 7.43 4.02
C LEU A 29 8.11 7.86 5.07
N HIS A 30 7.98 7.45 6.34
CA HIS A 30 8.86 7.92 7.43
C HIS A 30 8.92 9.45 7.50
N HIS A 31 7.79 10.11 7.38
CA HIS A 31 7.68 11.58 7.37
C HIS A 31 8.66 12.27 6.39
N ASP A 32 9.18 13.43 6.79
CA ASP A 32 10.29 14.13 6.13
C ASP A 32 11.62 13.94 6.86
N ARG A 33 11.76 12.81 7.62
CA ARG A 33 12.98 12.48 8.33
C ARG A 33 14.13 12.22 7.37
N GLU A 34 15.34 12.35 7.88
CA GLU A 34 16.56 12.22 7.09
C GLU A 34 16.56 13.17 5.87
N ASP A 35 17.08 12.70 4.74
CA ASP A 35 17.18 13.48 3.51
C ASP A 35 15.94 13.27 2.62
N TRP A 36 14.78 13.79 3.02
CA TRP A 36 13.57 13.74 2.21
C TRP A 36 13.77 14.22 0.76
N PRO A 37 14.50 15.30 0.46
CA PRO A 37 14.80 15.71 -0.91
C PRO A 37 15.45 14.63 -1.77
N GLN A 38 16.32 13.79 -1.22
CA GLN A 38 16.91 12.66 -1.95
C GLN A 38 15.98 11.44 -1.94
N ARG A 39 15.43 11.06 -0.78
CA ARG A 39 14.53 9.93 -0.65
C ARG A 39 13.35 10.01 -1.61
N ARG A 40 12.70 11.18 -1.73
CA ARG A 40 11.57 11.38 -2.65
C ARG A 40 11.93 11.13 -4.12
N GLN A 41 13.19 11.36 -4.54
CA GLN A 41 13.63 11.10 -5.91
C GLN A 41 13.81 9.59 -6.16
N VAL A 42 14.30 8.86 -5.16
CA VAL A 42 14.41 7.40 -5.21
C VAL A 42 13.02 6.76 -5.28
N ILE A 43 12.13 7.19 -4.39
CA ILE A 43 10.73 6.73 -4.34
C ILE A 43 10.03 7.02 -5.68
N LEU A 44 10.19 8.23 -6.21
CA LEU A 44 9.59 8.63 -7.49
C LEU A 44 10.06 7.72 -8.63
N ARG A 45 11.37 7.49 -8.79
CA ARG A 45 11.90 6.66 -9.88
C ARG A 45 11.36 5.23 -9.87
N GLU A 46 11.27 4.62 -8.69
CA GLU A 46 10.72 3.26 -8.56
C GLU A 46 9.22 3.24 -8.92
N LEU A 47 8.45 4.21 -8.42
CA LEU A 47 7.03 4.32 -8.72
C LEU A 47 6.77 4.67 -10.20
N GLU A 48 7.61 5.49 -10.84
CA GLU A 48 7.56 5.79 -12.27
C GLU A 48 7.83 4.53 -13.12
N ALA A 49 8.80 3.71 -12.73
CA ALA A 49 9.11 2.46 -13.41
C ALA A 49 7.99 1.42 -13.24
N LEU A 50 7.40 1.36 -12.07
CA LEU A 50 6.38 0.38 -11.70
C LEU A 50 4.98 0.72 -12.23
N GLN A 51 4.64 2.02 -12.31
CA GLN A 51 3.33 2.52 -12.74
C GLN A 51 2.13 1.81 -12.06
N PRO A 52 2.08 1.71 -10.72
CA PRO A 52 0.98 1.03 -10.05
C PRO A 52 -0.35 1.75 -10.26
N ASP A 53 -1.45 1.00 -10.27
CA ASP A 53 -2.79 1.57 -10.44
C ASP A 53 -3.22 2.42 -9.25
N ALA A 54 -2.82 2.01 -8.04
CA ALA A 54 -3.03 2.78 -6.82
C ALA A 54 -1.84 2.66 -5.85
N ILE A 55 -1.66 3.70 -5.02
CA ILE A 55 -0.61 3.78 -4.01
C ILE A 55 -1.21 4.27 -2.70
N ALA A 56 -1.08 3.50 -1.63
CA ALA A 56 -1.38 3.90 -0.27
C ALA A 56 -0.10 4.38 0.42
N LEU A 57 -0.12 5.61 0.91
CA LEU A 57 1.00 6.22 1.62
C LEU A 57 0.62 6.49 3.08
N GLN A 58 1.48 6.10 4.00
CA GLN A 58 1.37 6.41 5.41
C GLN A 58 2.43 7.44 5.80
N GLU A 59 2.25 8.08 6.95
CA GLU A 59 3.13 9.11 7.48
C GLU A 59 3.37 10.29 6.52
N VAL A 60 2.38 10.60 5.72
CA VAL A 60 2.42 11.76 4.82
C VAL A 60 2.40 13.04 5.63
N ILE A 61 3.39 13.91 5.40
CA ILE A 61 3.51 15.18 6.09
C ILE A 61 3.37 16.37 5.14
N GLN A 62 2.81 17.44 5.66
CA GLN A 62 2.77 18.77 5.09
C GLN A 62 3.23 19.79 6.13
N LYS A 63 4.18 20.65 5.77
CA LYS A 63 4.71 21.74 6.59
C LYS A 63 4.92 22.98 5.70
N PRO A 64 5.18 24.19 6.24
CA PRO A 64 5.43 25.39 5.44
C PRO A 64 6.50 25.24 4.37
N TYR A 65 7.56 24.51 4.69
CA TYR A 65 8.70 24.31 3.78
C TYR A 65 8.74 22.90 3.16
N VAL A 66 7.75 22.06 3.47
CA VAL A 66 7.57 20.72 2.90
C VAL A 66 6.19 20.66 2.30
N ARG A 67 6.11 20.83 0.96
CA ARG A 67 4.86 20.57 0.24
C ARG A 67 4.33 19.20 0.65
N ASN A 68 3.01 19.06 0.76
CA ASN A 68 2.40 17.75 1.00
C ASN A 68 3.06 16.68 0.13
N GLN A 69 3.61 15.64 0.78
CA GLN A 69 4.45 14.64 0.12
C GLN A 69 3.66 13.85 -0.93
N ALA A 70 2.40 13.52 -0.63
CA ALA A 70 1.51 12.84 -1.56
C ALA A 70 1.19 13.73 -2.78
N ALA A 71 0.87 15.00 -2.56
CA ALA A 71 0.65 15.96 -3.64
C ALA A 71 1.88 16.17 -4.53
N TRP A 72 3.08 16.08 -3.95
CA TRP A 72 4.32 16.19 -4.71
C TRP A 72 4.53 14.95 -5.60
N LEU A 73 4.38 13.74 -5.04
CA LEU A 73 4.49 12.48 -5.76
C LEU A 73 3.43 12.38 -6.86
N ALA A 74 2.16 12.63 -6.52
CA ALA A 74 1.05 12.58 -7.47
C ALA A 74 1.27 13.54 -8.66
N GLY A 75 1.70 14.78 -8.39
CA GLY A 75 1.98 15.75 -9.44
C GLY A 75 3.16 15.37 -10.34
N LYS A 76 4.12 14.56 -9.86
CA LYS A 76 5.23 14.04 -10.67
C LYS A 76 4.81 12.83 -11.50
N LEU A 77 4.01 11.94 -10.91
CA LEU A 77 3.51 10.73 -11.56
C LEU A 77 2.35 10.99 -12.56
N GLY A 78 1.73 12.17 -12.50
CA GLY A 78 0.49 12.43 -13.23
C GLY A 78 -0.72 11.71 -12.63
N TYR A 79 -0.70 11.44 -11.33
CA TYR A 79 -1.75 10.73 -10.60
C TYR A 79 -2.70 11.70 -9.93
N ASP A 80 -3.94 11.26 -9.77
CA ASP A 80 -4.88 11.88 -8.84
C ASP A 80 -4.54 11.46 -7.40
N TYR A 81 -4.92 12.25 -6.39
CA TYR A 81 -4.65 11.91 -5.00
C TYR A 81 -5.72 12.40 -4.03
N GLN A 82 -5.80 11.74 -2.89
CA GLN A 82 -6.54 12.18 -1.72
C GLN A 82 -5.64 12.08 -0.49
N PHE A 83 -5.52 13.17 0.27
CA PHE A 83 -4.81 13.22 1.55
C PHE A 83 -5.81 13.41 2.67
N VAL A 84 -5.77 12.53 3.66
CA VAL A 84 -6.65 12.53 4.84
C VAL A 84 -5.83 12.72 6.10
N SER A 85 -6.26 13.64 6.94
CA SER A 85 -5.58 14.03 8.17
C SER A 85 -6.61 14.45 9.22
N THR A 86 -6.33 14.16 10.48
CA THR A 86 -7.10 14.70 11.60
C THR A 86 -6.82 16.18 11.84
N ASP A 87 -5.70 16.69 11.31
CA ASP A 87 -5.40 18.12 11.36
C ASP A 87 -6.26 18.90 10.36
N PRO A 88 -6.92 19.99 10.76
CA PRO A 88 -7.73 20.80 9.86
C PRO A 88 -6.92 21.35 8.67
N PRO A 89 -7.56 21.64 7.51
CA PRO A 89 -6.87 22.12 6.31
C PRO A 89 -5.99 23.35 6.51
N GLY A 90 -6.34 24.24 7.42
CA GLY A 90 -5.59 25.47 7.73
C GLY A 90 -4.42 25.30 8.70
N ARG A 91 -4.18 24.10 9.23
CA ARG A 91 -3.07 23.88 10.15
C ARG A 91 -1.73 23.99 9.44
N PHE A 92 -0.78 24.61 10.16
CA PHE A 92 0.59 24.81 9.71
C PHE A 92 1.34 23.50 9.43
N LYS A 93 1.10 22.48 10.25
CA LYS A 93 1.59 21.12 10.07
C LYS A 93 0.39 20.19 9.99
N ARG A 94 0.37 19.31 9.00
CA ARG A 94 -0.62 18.26 8.84
C ARG A 94 0.07 16.91 8.64
N TYR A 95 -0.47 15.88 9.26
CA TYR A 95 0.01 14.52 9.20
C TYR A 95 -1.15 13.58 8.91
N GLY A 96 -0.93 12.55 8.08
CA GLY A 96 -1.98 11.61 7.76
C GLY A 96 -1.60 10.57 6.72
N ASN A 97 -2.64 10.01 6.08
CA ASN A 97 -2.52 9.00 5.03
C ASN A 97 -2.93 9.58 3.69
N ALA A 98 -2.50 8.95 2.60
CA ALA A 98 -2.95 9.32 1.27
C ALA A 98 -3.16 8.11 0.38
N LEU A 99 -4.07 8.27 -0.58
CA LEU A 99 -4.20 7.41 -1.74
C LEU A 99 -3.84 8.21 -3.00
N LEU A 100 -3.03 7.61 -3.87
CA LEU A 100 -2.74 8.11 -5.21
C LEU A 100 -3.25 7.09 -6.23
N THR A 101 -3.72 7.54 -7.39
CA THR A 101 -4.15 6.64 -8.46
C THR A 101 -3.98 7.27 -9.84
N ARG A 102 -3.62 6.45 -10.83
CA ARG A 102 -3.66 6.81 -12.25
C ARG A 102 -4.99 6.47 -12.91
N ARG A 103 -5.86 5.75 -12.19
CA ARG A 103 -7.17 5.32 -12.69
C ARG A 103 -8.22 6.40 -12.47
N PRO A 104 -9.26 6.48 -13.33
CA PRO A 104 -10.35 7.42 -13.11
C PRO A 104 -10.99 7.25 -11.73
N VAL A 105 -11.19 8.35 -11.01
CA VAL A 105 -11.79 8.35 -9.68
C VAL A 105 -13.30 8.52 -9.81
N LEU A 106 -14.05 7.52 -9.35
CA LEU A 106 -15.51 7.50 -9.38
C LEU A 106 -16.13 8.09 -8.11
N ALA A 107 -15.46 7.90 -6.95
CA ALA A 107 -15.90 8.47 -5.67
C ALA A 107 -14.71 8.63 -4.72
N ARG A 108 -14.89 9.53 -3.73
CA ARG A 108 -13.93 9.81 -2.66
C ARG A 108 -14.61 9.73 -1.31
N GLY A 109 -13.89 9.27 -0.31
CA GLY A 109 -14.36 9.22 1.05
C GLY A 109 -13.21 9.31 2.04
N GLU A 110 -13.54 9.67 3.27
CA GLU A 110 -12.59 9.69 4.38
C GLU A 110 -13.31 9.32 5.67
N HIS A 111 -12.59 8.73 6.60
CA HIS A 111 -13.13 8.36 7.90
C HIS A 111 -12.07 8.53 8.98
N LEU A 112 -12.52 9.00 10.14
CA LEU A 112 -11.70 9.07 11.36
C LEU A 112 -12.03 7.85 12.22
N LEU A 113 -11.05 6.97 12.39
CA LEU A 113 -11.22 5.70 13.11
C LEU A 113 -11.47 5.91 14.61
N ALA A 114 -12.32 5.08 15.17
CA ALA A 114 -12.47 4.95 16.62
C ALA A 114 -11.31 4.11 17.22
N PRO A 115 -10.80 4.44 18.42
CA PRO A 115 -11.18 5.59 19.22
C PRO A 115 -10.62 6.89 18.62
N ARG A 116 -11.44 7.92 18.50
CA ARG A 116 -11.06 9.20 17.84
C ARG A 116 -9.90 9.92 18.53
N THR A 117 -9.58 9.55 19.76
CA THR A 117 -8.44 10.06 20.54
C THR A 117 -7.10 9.52 20.07
N ASP A 118 -7.09 8.51 19.20
CA ASP A 118 -5.86 7.92 18.63
C ASP A 118 -5.48 8.55 17.29
N TYR A 119 -6.33 9.42 16.73
CA TYR A 119 -6.04 10.22 15.53
C TYR A 119 -5.68 9.41 14.27
N ARG A 120 -6.27 8.20 14.12
CA ARG A 120 -6.08 7.38 12.92
C ARG A 120 -7.19 7.59 11.91
N THR A 121 -6.83 7.51 10.63
CA THR A 121 -7.73 7.86 9.52
C THR A 121 -7.76 6.79 8.45
N VAL A 122 -8.82 6.80 7.65
CA VAL A 122 -8.96 6.02 6.41
C VAL A 122 -9.15 6.98 5.25
N ALA A 123 -8.32 6.87 4.21
CA ALA A 123 -8.61 7.44 2.90
C ALA A 123 -9.32 6.40 2.03
N HIS A 124 -10.32 6.79 1.27
CA HIS A 124 -11.07 5.92 0.37
C HIS A 124 -11.19 6.54 -1.01
N LEU A 125 -10.83 5.77 -2.03
CA LEU A 125 -11.13 6.04 -3.43
C LEU A 125 -11.88 4.86 -4.04
N ARG A 126 -12.96 5.15 -4.77
CA ARG A 126 -13.52 4.21 -5.74
C ARG A 126 -12.95 4.58 -7.09
N ILE A 127 -12.28 3.64 -7.74
CA ILE A 127 -11.58 3.85 -9.01
C ILE A 127 -12.14 2.93 -10.08
N ASP A 128 -12.03 3.34 -11.34
CA ASP A 128 -12.36 2.52 -12.49
C ASP A 128 -11.11 1.72 -12.93
N VAL A 129 -11.19 0.42 -12.86
CA VAL A 129 -10.16 -0.50 -13.34
C VAL A 129 -10.69 -1.23 -14.58
N ASP A 130 -10.39 -0.67 -15.76
CA ASP A 130 -10.77 -1.24 -17.06
C ASP A 130 -12.29 -1.47 -17.20
N GLY A 131 -13.11 -0.53 -16.70
CA GLY A 131 -14.57 -0.58 -16.72
C GLY A 131 -15.19 -1.24 -15.48
N GLN A 132 -14.39 -1.70 -14.53
CA GLN A 132 -14.87 -2.29 -13.27
C GLN A 132 -14.54 -1.36 -12.08
N PRO A 133 -15.53 -0.96 -11.27
CA PRO A 133 -15.27 -0.18 -10.07
C PRO A 133 -14.57 -1.04 -9.01
N VAL A 134 -13.53 -0.49 -8.39
CA VAL A 134 -12.82 -1.08 -7.24
C VAL A 134 -12.72 -0.07 -6.13
N ASN A 135 -13.00 -0.46 -4.89
CA ASN A 135 -12.81 0.37 -3.71
C ASN A 135 -11.41 0.14 -3.14
N VAL A 136 -10.65 1.21 -2.96
CA VAL A 136 -9.32 1.18 -2.35
C VAL A 136 -9.35 2.01 -1.07
N TYR A 137 -8.93 1.39 0.05
CA TYR A 137 -8.83 2.03 1.35
C TYR A 137 -7.39 2.05 1.82
N ALA A 138 -6.93 3.20 2.33
CA ALA A 138 -5.62 3.35 2.94
C ALA A 138 -5.75 3.73 4.41
N THR A 139 -5.01 3.05 5.27
CA THR A 139 -5.01 3.31 6.71
C THR A 139 -3.61 3.21 7.32
N HIS A 140 -3.48 3.65 8.56
CA HIS A 140 -2.33 3.45 9.43
C HIS A 140 -2.87 3.29 10.85
N LEU A 141 -2.75 2.08 11.42
CA LEU A 141 -3.32 1.75 12.72
C LEU A 141 -2.39 2.15 13.88
N ASN A 142 -2.85 1.95 15.11
CA ASN A 142 -2.10 2.29 16.32
C ASN A 142 -0.76 1.54 16.40
N GLU A 143 0.32 2.25 16.73
CA GLU A 143 1.70 1.75 16.74
C GLU A 143 2.12 1.05 18.01
N ARG A 144 1.31 1.08 19.09
CA ARG A 144 1.70 0.49 20.36
C ARG A 144 1.80 -1.03 20.26
N SER A 145 2.90 -1.59 20.77
CA SER A 145 3.16 -3.03 20.79
C SER A 145 2.61 -3.75 22.03
N ASP A 146 2.04 -3.00 22.99
CA ASP A 146 1.46 -3.55 24.21
C ASP A 146 0.01 -4.06 24.00
N GLU A 147 -0.55 -4.71 25.02
CA GLU A 147 -1.93 -5.23 25.02
C GLU A 147 -2.96 -4.13 24.73
N ASN A 148 -2.76 -2.92 25.25
CA ASN A 148 -3.65 -1.79 24.99
C ASN A 148 -3.60 -1.37 23.51
N GLY A 149 -2.43 -1.41 22.87
CA GLY A 149 -2.29 -1.19 21.43
C GLY A 149 -3.06 -2.21 20.62
N GLY A 150 -2.97 -3.50 20.96
CA GLY A 150 -3.76 -4.57 20.33
C GLY A 150 -5.27 -4.34 20.46
N ARG A 151 -5.75 -3.96 21.65
CA ARG A 151 -7.16 -3.62 21.87
C ARG A 151 -7.60 -2.42 21.00
N ILE A 152 -6.79 -1.36 20.95
CA ILE A 152 -7.08 -0.17 20.12
C ILE A 152 -7.14 -0.56 18.64
N ARG A 153 -6.16 -1.34 18.14
CA ARG A 153 -6.19 -1.81 16.72
C ARG A 153 -7.43 -2.64 16.42
N GLY A 154 -7.84 -3.50 17.35
CA GLY A 154 -9.10 -4.26 17.21
C GLY A 154 -10.34 -3.35 17.07
N GLU A 155 -10.41 -2.26 17.85
CA GLU A 155 -11.47 -1.24 17.71
C GLU A 155 -11.38 -0.52 16.36
N GLN A 156 -10.17 -0.16 15.92
CA GLN A 156 -9.92 0.50 14.64
C GLN A 156 -10.30 -0.40 13.45
N VAL A 157 -9.96 -1.67 13.49
CA VAL A 157 -10.36 -2.66 12.48
C VAL A 157 -11.88 -2.82 12.42
N ALA A 158 -12.53 -2.92 13.56
CA ALA A 158 -13.99 -3.03 13.61
C ALA A 158 -14.68 -1.79 13.01
N ASP A 159 -14.16 -0.59 13.28
CA ASP A 159 -14.69 0.66 12.74
C ASP A 159 -14.39 0.82 11.24
N LEU A 160 -13.18 0.44 10.80
CA LEU A 160 -12.81 0.36 9.38
C LEU A 160 -13.77 -0.55 8.60
N LEU A 161 -14.08 -1.75 9.12
CA LEU A 161 -14.99 -2.68 8.47
C LEU A 161 -16.43 -2.15 8.39
N LYS A 162 -16.90 -1.40 9.40
CA LYS A 162 -18.19 -0.71 9.34
C LYS A 162 -18.20 0.36 8.25
N TYR A 163 -17.13 1.14 8.14
CA TYR A 163 -16.99 2.16 7.11
C TYR A 163 -16.95 1.54 5.70
N ILE A 164 -16.19 0.45 5.52
CA ILE A 164 -16.16 -0.31 4.26
C ILE A 164 -17.56 -0.81 3.90
N ALA A 165 -18.27 -1.45 4.83
CA ALA A 165 -19.62 -1.96 4.59
C ALA A 165 -20.61 -0.86 4.19
N ALA A 166 -20.44 0.36 4.70
CA ALA A 166 -21.27 1.52 4.36
C ALA A 166 -20.94 2.16 3.00
N THR A 167 -19.73 1.94 2.48
CA THR A 167 -19.23 2.70 1.32
C THR A 167 -18.85 1.86 0.10
N SER A 168 -18.58 0.55 0.26
CA SER A 168 -18.12 -0.29 -0.84
C SER A 168 -19.20 -0.67 -1.85
N GLY A 169 -20.46 -0.82 -1.42
CA GLY A 169 -21.47 -1.47 -2.24
C GLY A 169 -21.03 -2.89 -2.63
N ASP A 170 -21.31 -3.29 -3.88
CA ASP A 170 -20.97 -4.61 -4.42
C ASP A 170 -19.59 -4.65 -5.09
N ALA A 171 -18.90 -3.52 -5.19
CA ALA A 171 -17.59 -3.45 -5.86
C ALA A 171 -16.47 -4.03 -4.99
N PRO A 172 -15.50 -4.74 -5.59
CA PRO A 172 -14.35 -5.30 -4.90
C PRO A 172 -13.62 -4.31 -3.99
N VAL A 173 -13.07 -4.83 -2.91
CA VAL A 173 -12.39 -4.05 -1.87
C VAL A 173 -10.92 -4.44 -1.78
N VAL A 174 -10.05 -3.43 -1.77
CA VAL A 174 -8.63 -3.52 -1.43
C VAL A 174 -8.34 -2.58 -0.26
N ILE A 175 -7.66 -3.09 0.77
CA ILE A 175 -7.30 -2.34 1.96
C ILE A 175 -5.78 -2.40 2.11
N ALA A 176 -5.10 -1.26 2.14
CA ALA A 176 -3.65 -1.22 2.20
C ALA A 176 -3.17 -0.25 3.29
N GLY A 177 -2.03 -0.55 3.90
CA GLY A 177 -1.49 0.33 4.92
C GLY A 177 -0.48 -0.32 5.84
N ASP A 178 -0.06 0.47 6.80
CA ASP A 178 0.68 0.05 7.98
C ASP A 178 -0.32 -0.31 9.09
N PHE A 179 -0.44 -1.60 9.36
CA PHE A 179 -1.37 -2.11 10.36
C PHE A 179 -0.75 -2.20 11.75
N ASN A 180 0.57 -1.98 11.87
CA ASN A 180 1.32 -2.11 13.13
C ASN A 180 1.07 -3.46 13.84
N ALA A 181 0.74 -4.49 13.06
CA ALA A 181 0.43 -5.83 13.53
C ALA A 181 0.84 -6.87 12.49
N LEU A 182 1.27 -8.04 12.94
CA LEU A 182 1.45 -9.21 12.08
C LEU A 182 0.10 -9.66 11.53
N VAL A 183 0.10 -10.26 10.34
CA VAL A 183 -1.13 -10.69 9.68
C VAL A 183 -1.97 -11.66 10.54
N ASP A 184 -1.33 -12.51 11.32
CA ASP A 184 -1.96 -13.51 12.21
C ASP A 184 -2.29 -12.99 13.61
N ALA A 185 -1.98 -11.73 13.92
CA ALA A 185 -2.33 -11.11 15.18
C ALA A 185 -3.84 -11.15 15.45
N GLY A 186 -4.20 -11.30 16.73
CA GLY A 186 -5.60 -11.43 17.14
C GLY A 186 -6.46 -10.21 16.82
N ASP A 187 -5.89 -9.00 16.85
CA ASP A 187 -6.52 -7.73 16.54
C ASP A 187 -6.89 -7.59 15.05
N LEU A 188 -6.25 -8.35 14.12
CA LEU A 188 -6.62 -8.43 12.70
C LEU A 188 -7.52 -9.62 12.36
N SER A 189 -7.93 -10.44 13.34
CA SER A 189 -8.66 -11.68 13.09
C SER A 189 -9.98 -11.51 12.35
N VAL A 190 -10.74 -10.46 12.66
CA VAL A 190 -12.02 -10.16 12.01
C VAL A 190 -11.82 -9.72 10.55
N LEU A 191 -10.74 -8.98 10.27
CA LEU A 191 -10.39 -8.56 8.90
C LEU A 191 -10.11 -9.79 8.02
N ARG A 192 -9.33 -10.74 8.52
CA ARG A 192 -8.92 -11.96 7.81
C ARG A 192 -10.06 -12.91 7.45
N GLN A 193 -11.25 -12.75 8.04
CA GLN A 193 -12.40 -13.59 7.69
C GLN A 193 -12.90 -13.34 6.25
N ARG A 194 -12.69 -12.13 5.71
CA ARG A 194 -13.17 -11.73 4.38
C ARG A 194 -12.04 -11.30 3.44
N TYR A 195 -10.91 -10.89 3.98
CA TYR A 195 -9.82 -10.31 3.22
C TYR A 195 -8.57 -11.17 3.33
N GLY A 196 -8.02 -11.56 2.18
CA GLY A 196 -6.74 -12.26 2.08
C GLY A 196 -5.58 -11.28 2.11
N ASP A 197 -4.48 -11.67 2.74
CA ASP A 197 -3.22 -10.94 2.67
C ASP A 197 -2.51 -11.29 1.35
N SER A 198 -2.25 -10.29 0.52
CA SER A 198 -1.70 -10.51 -0.82
C SER A 198 -0.31 -11.14 -0.79
N TYR A 199 0.56 -10.70 0.11
CA TYR A 199 1.91 -11.24 0.23
C TYR A 199 1.88 -12.71 0.66
N GLY A 200 1.14 -13.02 1.72
CA GLY A 200 1.01 -14.38 2.23
C GLY A 200 0.26 -15.33 1.30
N SER A 201 -0.60 -14.82 0.41
CA SER A 201 -1.31 -15.64 -0.59
C SER A 201 -0.40 -16.11 -1.73
N VAL A 202 0.66 -15.36 -2.02
CA VAL A 202 1.59 -15.66 -3.13
C VAL A 202 2.83 -16.41 -2.63
N HIS A 203 3.31 -16.07 -1.43
CA HIS A 203 4.48 -16.69 -0.81
C HIS A 203 4.04 -17.71 0.23
N VAL A 204 4.20 -18.98 -0.09
CA VAL A 204 3.84 -20.09 0.82
C VAL A 204 5.05 -20.54 1.62
N ASN A 205 4.84 -20.88 2.92
CA ASN A 205 5.74 -21.56 3.83
C ASN A 205 6.71 -20.70 4.68
N ASN A 206 7.71 -21.36 5.27
CA ASN A 206 8.64 -20.88 6.29
C ASN A 206 9.38 -19.57 5.96
N GLU A 207 9.38 -19.15 4.71
CA GLU A 207 9.99 -17.89 4.28
C GLU A 207 9.26 -16.67 4.86
N LEU A 208 7.93 -16.75 5.06
CA LEU A 208 7.13 -15.63 5.59
C LEU A 208 7.58 -15.17 6.98
N ALA A 209 8.07 -16.09 7.80
CA ALA A 209 8.57 -15.76 9.15
C ALA A 209 9.84 -14.90 9.13
N GLN A 210 10.55 -14.87 8.03
CA GLN A 210 11.79 -14.09 7.83
C GLN A 210 11.58 -12.81 7.06
N VAL A 211 10.37 -12.59 6.51
CA VAL A 211 10.04 -11.38 5.76
C VAL A 211 9.72 -10.26 6.73
N SER A 212 10.29 -9.10 6.46
CA SER A 212 10.03 -7.88 7.22
C SER A 212 9.61 -6.78 6.27
N THR A 213 8.63 -5.99 6.66
CA THR A 213 8.38 -4.67 6.08
C THR A 213 9.02 -3.55 6.90
N LEU A 214 9.46 -3.85 8.12
CA LEU A 214 10.36 -2.98 8.87
C LEU A 214 11.78 -3.13 8.31
N ASN A 215 12.41 -2.02 7.99
CA ASN A 215 13.75 -1.99 7.42
C ASN A 215 14.79 -2.42 8.48
N ARG A 216 15.50 -3.50 8.20
CA ARG A 216 16.48 -4.11 9.10
C ARG A 216 17.69 -3.22 9.43
N HIS A 217 17.86 -2.10 8.73
CA HIS A 217 18.85 -1.09 9.12
C HIS A 217 18.44 -0.34 10.39
N TYR A 218 17.13 -0.18 10.61
CA TYR A 218 16.57 0.56 11.76
C TYR A 218 16.02 -0.36 12.84
N TYR A 219 15.61 -1.60 12.49
CA TYR A 219 14.94 -2.53 13.38
C TYR A 219 15.65 -3.90 13.39
N GLU A 220 15.98 -4.39 14.58
CA GLU A 220 16.68 -5.67 14.73
C GLU A 220 15.79 -6.89 14.46
N ALA A 221 14.52 -6.83 14.87
CA ALA A 221 13.57 -7.92 14.71
C ALA A 221 12.78 -7.79 13.39
N PRO A 222 12.74 -8.83 12.55
CA PRO A 222 11.89 -8.83 11.36
C PRO A 222 10.43 -8.76 11.76
N SER A 223 9.67 -7.89 11.09
CA SER A 223 8.24 -7.74 11.34
C SER A 223 7.53 -7.28 10.08
N ARG A 224 6.58 -8.07 9.59
CA ARG A 224 5.77 -7.70 8.43
C ARG A 224 4.45 -7.14 8.93
N ILE A 225 4.35 -5.82 8.95
CA ILE A 225 3.24 -5.05 9.51
C ILE A 225 2.54 -4.16 8.48
N ASP A 226 3.14 -4.01 7.30
CA ASP A 226 2.52 -3.36 6.15
C ASP A 226 1.87 -4.41 5.27
N HIS A 227 0.59 -4.24 4.96
CA HIS A 227 -0.20 -5.24 4.26
C HIS A 227 -1.04 -4.62 3.14
N ILE A 228 -1.30 -5.45 2.11
CA ILE A 228 -2.34 -5.22 1.11
C ILE A 228 -3.33 -6.39 1.25
N PHE A 229 -4.48 -6.10 1.82
CA PHE A 229 -5.59 -7.04 1.93
C PHE A 229 -6.54 -6.87 0.74
N PHE A 230 -7.08 -7.96 0.25
CA PHE A 230 -8.03 -8.00 -0.86
C PHE A 230 -9.24 -8.87 -0.53
N GLN A 231 -10.39 -8.54 -1.06
CA GLN A 231 -11.62 -9.30 -0.88
C GLN A 231 -11.54 -10.63 -1.64
N GLN A 232 -11.53 -11.75 -0.90
CA GLN A 232 -11.16 -13.09 -1.40
C GLN A 232 -12.16 -13.70 -2.38
N ASP A 233 -13.42 -13.34 -2.32
CA ASP A 233 -14.48 -13.82 -3.21
C ASP A 233 -14.57 -13.06 -4.53
N GLN A 234 -13.85 -11.93 -4.65
CA GLN A 234 -13.89 -11.08 -5.84
C GLN A 234 -12.51 -10.82 -6.47
N LEU A 235 -11.43 -11.03 -5.72
CA LEU A 235 -10.07 -10.79 -6.17
C LEU A 235 -9.15 -11.96 -5.82
N VAL A 236 -8.08 -12.12 -6.60
CA VAL A 236 -7.02 -13.10 -6.36
C VAL A 236 -5.67 -12.41 -6.47
N ALA A 237 -4.80 -12.59 -5.48
CA ALA A 237 -3.41 -12.12 -5.56
C ALA A 237 -2.61 -13.06 -6.48
N ARG A 238 -1.89 -12.48 -7.45
CA ARG A 238 -1.05 -13.22 -8.42
C ARG A 238 0.43 -13.04 -8.19
N GLU A 239 0.79 -11.84 -7.78
CA GLU A 239 2.17 -11.47 -7.51
C GLU A 239 2.20 -10.53 -6.30
N ALA A 240 3.24 -10.64 -5.48
CA ALA A 240 3.55 -9.70 -4.43
C ALA A 240 5.04 -9.68 -4.18
N ARG A 241 5.59 -8.49 -3.87
CA ARG A 241 7.00 -8.34 -3.55
C ARG A 241 7.24 -7.11 -2.66
N LEU A 242 8.39 -7.09 -2.01
CA LEU A 242 8.87 -5.89 -1.32
C LEU A 242 9.40 -4.88 -2.33
N LEU A 243 9.32 -3.61 -1.96
CA LEU A 243 9.91 -2.47 -2.65
C LEU A 243 10.82 -1.73 -1.68
N PHE A 244 11.83 -1.04 -2.21
CA PHE A 244 12.77 -0.22 -1.41
C PHE A 244 13.54 -1.03 -0.35
N ASP A 245 13.68 -2.33 -0.57
CA ASP A 245 14.38 -3.29 0.30
C ASP A 245 15.90 -3.29 0.11
N GLN A 246 16.42 -2.36 -0.70
CA GLN A 246 17.84 -2.11 -0.90
C GLN A 246 18.18 -0.65 -0.59
N PRO A 247 19.36 -0.36 -0.03
CA PRO A 247 19.81 1.00 0.17
C PRO A 247 20.08 1.66 -1.20
N TYR A 248 19.68 2.92 -1.35
CA TYR A 248 19.99 3.68 -2.56
C TYR A 248 21.40 4.27 -2.59
N ALA A 249 22.06 4.32 -1.43
CA ALA A 249 23.46 4.62 -1.22
C ALA A 249 23.90 3.99 0.10
N GLU A 250 25.22 3.95 0.38
CA GLU A 250 25.74 3.39 1.62
C GLU A 250 25.04 3.99 2.85
N GLY A 251 24.41 3.13 3.66
CA GLY A 251 23.66 3.49 4.85
C GLY A 251 22.43 4.37 4.62
N ARG A 252 21.96 4.56 3.37
CA ARG A 252 20.84 5.43 3.03
C ARG A 252 19.68 4.66 2.43
N TRP A 253 18.50 4.83 2.99
CA TRP A 253 17.31 4.08 2.66
C TRP A 253 16.14 4.99 2.27
N ALA A 254 15.21 4.47 1.47
CA ALA A 254 14.02 5.20 1.07
C ALA A 254 13.09 5.49 2.25
N SER A 255 13.05 4.60 3.24
CA SER A 255 12.27 4.71 4.48
C SER A 255 12.82 3.73 5.53
N ASP A 256 12.36 3.86 6.77
CA ASP A 256 12.50 2.85 7.82
C ASP A 256 11.51 1.68 7.66
N HIS A 257 10.65 1.74 6.63
CA HIS A 257 9.84 0.63 6.15
C HIS A 257 10.26 0.24 4.72
N TYR A 258 10.02 -1.02 4.35
CA TYR A 258 9.96 -1.47 2.97
C TYR A 258 8.52 -1.34 2.46
N GLY A 259 8.37 -0.99 1.18
CA GLY A 259 7.05 -0.99 0.55
C GLY A 259 6.59 -2.42 0.22
N VAL A 260 5.29 -2.59 0.06
CA VAL A 260 4.70 -3.81 -0.50
C VAL A 260 4.00 -3.47 -1.79
N TRP A 261 4.30 -4.20 -2.84
CA TRP A 261 3.57 -4.18 -4.11
C TRP A 261 2.84 -5.50 -4.31
N ALA A 262 1.63 -5.44 -4.84
CA ALA A 262 0.87 -6.61 -5.24
C ALA A 262 0.13 -6.39 -6.56
N ARG A 263 -0.02 -7.48 -7.33
CA ARG A 263 -0.90 -7.59 -8.47
C ARG A 263 -2.12 -8.44 -8.11
N LEU A 264 -3.28 -7.84 -8.26
CA LEU A 264 -4.57 -8.45 -7.98
C LEU A 264 -5.33 -8.63 -9.31
N GLN A 265 -5.95 -9.78 -9.50
CA GLN A 265 -6.84 -10.06 -10.63
C GLN A 265 -8.27 -10.22 -10.14
N PHE A 266 -9.24 -9.86 -10.95
CA PHE A 266 -10.64 -10.20 -10.68
C PHE A 266 -10.81 -11.71 -10.66
N ALA A 267 -11.55 -12.21 -9.68
CA ALA A 267 -11.93 -13.63 -9.64
C ALA A 267 -12.81 -13.96 -10.85
N PRO A 268 -12.70 -15.18 -11.39
CA PRO A 268 -13.49 -15.63 -12.54
C PRO A 268 -14.98 -15.67 -12.27
#